data_250c06a8b33c856c0d2a8c6734e5a27e
#
_entry.id   250c06a8b33c856c0d2a8c6734e5a27e
#
_cell.length_a   1.000
_cell.length_b   1.000
_cell.length_c   1.000
_cell.angle_alpha   90.00
_cell.angle_beta   90.00
_cell.angle_gamma   90.00
#
_symmetry.space_group_name_H-M   'P 1'
#
loop_
_entity.id
_entity.type
_entity.pdbx_description
1 polymer ?
#
loop_
_entity_poly.entity_id
_entity_poly.type
_entity_poly.pdbx_seq_one_letter_code
_entity_poly.pdbx_strand_id
1 'polypeptide(L)'
;SVTNVNNFERSVIDLPYLKDKAESFSDTIVRNTPNGLIVLNEKLEVQQINHAALKIVNVRNASVVLGDQVVRILDPTDFLSVLNSGRSIHDKRTYLAEYGKYVEESILYDKEYHLLVCILRDVTEEENQKEKKEKISHQTVEIADRVVDNQMRIVQEIASLLGETAAETKIALTKLKESISDE
;
A
#
# COMPACT_ATOMS: atom_id res chain seq x y z
N SER A 1 29.03 56.22 -13.65
CA SER A 1 29.39 55.12 -14.56
C SER A 1 30.23 53.99 -13.90
N VAL A 2 30.87 54.25 -12.77
CA VAL A 2 31.68 53.25 -12.01
C VAL A 2 30.83 52.26 -11.19
N THR A 3 29.65 52.66 -10.79
CA THR A 3 28.73 51.83 -10.00
C THR A 3 28.06 50.69 -10.83
N ASN A 4 27.93 50.83 -12.13
CA ASN A 4 27.31 49.83 -12.98
C ASN A 4 28.24 48.65 -13.31
N VAL A 5 29.55 48.87 -13.37
CA VAL A 5 30.53 47.79 -13.65
C VAL A 5 30.69 46.89 -12.44
N ASN A 6 30.68 47.42 -11.22
CA ASN A 6 30.77 46.62 -10.00
C ASN A 6 29.55 45.74 -9.74
N ASN A 7 28.35 46.17 -10.16
CA ASN A 7 27.13 45.34 -10.04
C ASN A 7 27.12 44.21 -11.07
N PHE A 8 27.69 44.41 -12.23
CA PHE A 8 27.78 43.39 -13.28
C PHE A 8 28.82 42.32 -12.92
N GLU A 9 29.96 42.71 -12.38
CA GLU A 9 30.98 41.77 -11.90
C GLU A 9 30.48 40.95 -10.70
N ARG A 10 29.73 41.53 -9.74
CA ARG A 10 29.10 40.79 -8.65
C ARG A 10 28.08 39.76 -9.15
N SER A 11 27.24 40.13 -10.10
CA SER A 11 26.23 39.20 -10.63
C SER A 11 26.85 38.02 -11.38
N VAL A 12 28.00 38.20 -12.03
CA VAL A 12 28.73 37.14 -12.74
C VAL A 12 29.45 36.21 -11.78
N ILE A 13 29.90 36.70 -10.61
CA ILE A 13 30.56 35.89 -9.58
C ILE A 13 29.53 35.07 -8.77
N ASP A 14 28.35 35.62 -8.56
CA ASP A 14 27.31 34.95 -7.76
C ASP A 14 26.56 33.84 -8.52
N LEU A 15 26.55 33.84 -9.87
CA LEU A 15 25.84 32.84 -10.67
C LEU A 15 26.36 31.40 -10.52
N PRO A 16 27.67 31.12 -10.57
CA PRO A 16 28.22 29.78 -10.30
C PRO A 16 27.94 29.31 -8.89
N TYR A 17 28.05 30.18 -7.89
CA TYR A 17 27.77 29.89 -6.50
C TYR A 17 26.32 29.52 -6.26
N LEU A 18 25.35 30.21 -6.83
CA LEU A 18 23.92 29.91 -6.77
C LEU A 18 23.60 28.58 -7.48
N LYS A 19 24.26 28.27 -8.58
CA LYS A 19 24.11 27.00 -9.30
C LYS A 19 24.60 25.82 -8.46
N ASP A 20 25.81 25.91 -7.91
CA ASP A 20 26.40 24.88 -7.04
C ASP A 20 25.56 24.68 -5.78
N LYS A 21 25.02 25.76 -5.19
CA LYS A 21 24.15 25.69 -4.05
C LYS A 21 22.80 25.03 -4.35
N ALA A 22 22.23 25.31 -5.52
CA ALA A 22 20.99 24.68 -5.98
C ALA A 22 21.18 23.19 -6.27
N GLU A 23 22.29 22.79 -6.91
CA GLU A 23 22.65 21.39 -7.13
C GLU A 23 22.87 20.64 -5.81
N SER A 24 23.59 21.24 -4.86
CA SER A 24 23.80 20.66 -3.51
C SER A 24 22.50 20.53 -2.73
N PHE A 25 21.59 21.48 -2.85
CA PHE A 25 20.28 21.44 -2.20
C PHE A 25 19.39 20.36 -2.82
N SER A 26 19.38 20.23 -4.14
CA SER A 26 18.68 19.19 -4.88
C SER A 26 19.19 17.81 -4.49
N ASP A 27 20.50 17.60 -4.45
CA ASP A 27 21.13 16.36 -4.01
C ASP A 27 20.77 16.01 -2.56
N THR A 28 20.70 17.00 -1.69
CA THR A 28 20.33 16.81 -0.29
C THR A 28 18.87 16.35 -0.15
N ILE A 29 17.96 16.93 -0.94
CA ILE A 29 16.55 16.52 -0.96
C ILE A 29 16.43 15.08 -1.46
N VAL A 30 17.07 14.76 -2.58
CA VAL A 30 17.03 13.42 -3.18
C VAL A 30 17.56 12.36 -2.21
N ARG A 31 18.63 12.67 -1.47
CA ARG A 31 19.24 11.74 -0.51
C ARG A 31 18.41 11.53 0.75
N ASN A 32 17.68 12.55 1.20
CA ASN A 32 16.95 12.53 2.48
C ASN A 32 15.45 12.24 2.34
N THR A 33 14.94 12.10 1.11
CA THR A 33 13.55 11.70 0.92
C THR A 33 13.33 10.25 1.40
N PRO A 34 12.26 9.97 2.12
CA PRO A 34 11.92 8.61 2.54
C PRO A 34 11.49 7.73 1.37
N ASN A 35 11.08 8.33 0.26
CA ASN A 35 10.66 7.62 -0.94
C ASN A 35 11.86 7.24 -1.80
N GLY A 36 11.82 6.05 -2.37
CA GLY A 36 12.78 5.63 -3.38
C GLY A 36 12.63 6.47 -4.64
N LEU A 37 13.75 6.92 -5.19
CA LEU A 37 13.83 7.63 -6.45
C LEU A 37 14.77 6.92 -7.40
N ILE A 38 14.29 6.62 -8.60
CA ILE A 38 15.07 6.05 -9.68
C ILE A 38 14.85 6.89 -10.93
N VAL A 39 15.93 7.33 -11.57
CA VAL A 39 15.88 8.07 -12.82
C VAL A 39 16.47 7.20 -13.91
N LEU A 40 15.75 7.06 -15.02
CA LEU A 40 16.14 6.27 -16.18
C LEU A 40 16.22 7.17 -17.43
N ASN A 41 17.07 6.79 -18.38
CA ASN A 41 16.99 7.32 -19.73
C ASN A 41 15.93 6.56 -20.57
N GLU A 42 15.71 6.97 -21.81
CA GLU A 42 14.75 6.32 -22.73
C GLU A 42 15.12 4.88 -23.11
N LYS A 43 16.37 4.48 -22.87
CA LYS A 43 16.83 3.10 -23.03
C LYS A 43 16.59 2.24 -21.79
N LEU A 44 15.93 2.81 -20.77
CA LEU A 44 15.69 2.20 -19.45
C LEU A 44 16.97 1.86 -18.69
N GLU A 45 18.04 2.59 -18.93
CA GLU A 45 19.28 2.51 -18.16
C GLU A 45 19.21 3.44 -16.95
N VAL A 46 19.64 2.95 -15.79
CA VAL A 46 19.61 3.68 -14.52
C VAL A 46 20.61 4.82 -14.54
N GLN A 47 20.13 6.04 -14.50
CA GLN A 47 20.98 7.24 -14.45
C GLN A 47 21.22 7.70 -13.01
N GLN A 48 20.22 7.58 -12.15
CA GLN A 48 20.31 7.96 -10.76
C GLN A 48 19.41 7.05 -9.89
N ILE A 49 19.86 6.76 -8.69
CA ILE A 49 19.12 6.00 -7.69
C ILE A 49 19.47 6.51 -6.30
N ASN A 50 18.48 6.77 -5.47
CA ASN A 50 18.73 7.24 -4.12
C ASN A 50 18.82 6.08 -3.11
N HIS A 51 19.21 6.40 -1.88
CA HIS A 51 19.40 5.41 -0.82
C HIS A 51 18.12 4.67 -0.45
N ALA A 52 16.97 5.36 -0.44
CA ALA A 52 15.69 4.73 -0.15
C ALA A 52 15.31 3.69 -1.21
N ALA A 53 15.53 3.98 -2.51
CA ALA A 53 15.31 3.02 -3.59
C ALA A 53 16.25 1.81 -3.48
N LEU A 54 17.53 2.04 -3.16
CA LEU A 54 18.49 0.95 -2.95
C LEU A 54 18.06 -0.02 -1.85
N LYS A 55 17.46 0.51 -0.76
CA LYS A 55 16.89 -0.32 0.31
C LYS A 55 15.68 -1.13 -0.15
N ILE A 56 14.82 -0.54 -0.98
CA ILE A 56 13.63 -1.22 -1.51
C ILE A 56 14.03 -2.40 -2.39
N VAL A 57 14.97 -2.17 -3.31
CA VAL A 57 15.43 -3.20 -4.26
C VAL A 57 16.64 -4.02 -3.74
N ASN A 58 16.93 -3.92 -2.45
CA ASN A 58 17.97 -4.69 -1.75
C ASN A 58 19.36 -4.65 -2.42
N VAL A 59 19.75 -3.49 -2.94
CA VAL A 59 21.07 -3.24 -3.54
C VAL A 59 21.93 -2.45 -2.57
N ARG A 60 23.18 -2.87 -2.38
CA ARG A 60 24.09 -2.24 -1.41
C ARG A 60 24.61 -0.88 -1.85
N ASN A 61 24.96 -0.75 -3.13
CA ASN A 61 25.58 0.44 -3.70
C ASN A 61 24.97 0.81 -5.03
N ALA A 62 24.79 2.11 -5.25
CA ALA A 62 24.31 2.65 -6.52
C ALA A 62 25.22 2.24 -7.71
N SER A 63 26.53 2.16 -7.51
CA SER A 63 27.50 1.78 -8.55
C SER A 63 27.23 0.42 -9.19
N VAL A 64 26.50 -0.46 -8.50
CA VAL A 64 26.16 -1.81 -9.02
C VAL A 64 25.08 -1.74 -10.11
N VAL A 65 24.25 -0.72 -10.07
CA VAL A 65 23.07 -0.61 -10.96
C VAL A 65 23.13 0.61 -11.88
N LEU A 66 23.95 1.60 -11.58
CA LEU A 66 24.12 2.78 -12.44
C LEU A 66 24.64 2.38 -13.82
N GLY A 67 23.97 2.86 -14.87
CA GLY A 67 24.27 2.53 -16.26
C GLY A 67 23.70 1.19 -16.72
N ASP A 68 23.20 0.35 -15.83
CA ASP A 68 22.57 -0.92 -16.16
C ASP A 68 21.08 -0.76 -16.49
N GLN A 69 20.53 -1.78 -17.16
CA GLN A 69 19.12 -1.84 -17.50
C GLN A 69 18.26 -2.01 -16.23
N VAL A 70 17.13 -1.31 -16.17
CA VAL A 70 16.17 -1.37 -15.04
C VAL A 70 15.66 -2.78 -14.77
N VAL A 71 15.60 -3.64 -15.78
CA VAL A 71 15.16 -5.04 -15.64
C VAL A 71 15.95 -5.84 -14.61
N ARG A 72 17.14 -5.40 -14.24
CA ARG A 72 17.93 -6.04 -13.17
C ARG A 72 17.37 -5.80 -11.78
N ILE A 73 16.55 -4.78 -11.61
CA ILE A 73 16.03 -4.38 -10.31
C ILE A 73 14.50 -4.28 -10.27
N LEU A 74 13.85 -3.94 -11.39
CA LEU A 74 12.39 -3.79 -11.48
C LEU A 74 11.89 -4.32 -12.82
N ASP A 75 10.62 -4.72 -12.87
CA ASP A 75 9.95 -5.11 -14.10
C ASP A 75 9.86 -3.88 -15.05
N PRO A 76 10.32 -3.98 -16.29
CA PRO A 76 10.33 -2.87 -17.24
C PRO A 76 8.96 -2.55 -17.85
N THR A 77 7.94 -3.37 -17.64
CA THR A 77 6.65 -3.28 -18.34
C THR A 77 5.96 -1.93 -18.17
N ASP A 78 5.90 -1.42 -16.94
CA ASP A 78 5.27 -0.14 -16.65
C ASP A 78 6.08 1.04 -17.22
N PHE A 79 7.40 0.97 -17.18
CA PHE A 79 8.28 1.97 -17.80
C PHE A 79 8.10 2.04 -19.31
N LEU A 80 8.03 0.89 -19.98
CA LEU A 80 7.77 0.80 -21.42
C LEU A 80 6.39 1.36 -21.76
N SER A 81 5.39 1.06 -20.94
CA SER A 81 4.04 1.60 -21.12
C SER A 81 4.02 3.13 -21.05
N VAL A 82 4.69 3.72 -20.06
CA VAL A 82 4.80 5.18 -19.91
C VAL A 82 5.56 5.80 -21.07
N LEU A 83 6.67 5.19 -21.48
CA LEU A 83 7.49 5.69 -22.59
C LEU A 83 6.72 5.68 -23.92
N ASN A 84 5.99 4.60 -24.20
CA ASN A 84 5.24 4.44 -25.45
C ASN A 84 3.96 5.29 -25.49
N SER A 85 3.25 5.39 -24.38
CA SER A 85 1.97 6.12 -24.31
C SER A 85 2.14 7.61 -23.98
N GLY A 86 3.26 7.98 -23.36
CA GLY A 86 3.48 9.31 -22.79
C GLY A 86 2.58 9.64 -21.60
N ARG A 87 1.86 8.65 -21.05
CA ARG A 87 0.97 8.80 -19.89
C ARG A 87 1.68 8.34 -18.63
N SER A 88 1.72 9.21 -17.64
CA SER A 88 2.30 8.89 -16.34
C SER A 88 1.44 7.85 -15.58
N ILE A 89 2.11 7.06 -14.77
CA ILE A 89 1.48 6.18 -13.79
C ILE A 89 1.59 6.86 -12.43
N HIS A 90 0.50 6.85 -11.66
CA HIS A 90 0.44 7.44 -10.32
C HIS A 90 -0.06 6.41 -9.32
N ASP A 91 0.64 6.32 -8.19
CA ASP A 91 0.24 5.59 -6.99
C ASP A 91 -0.23 4.15 -7.25
N LYS A 92 0.39 3.48 -8.21
CA LYS A 92 0.09 2.08 -8.51
C LYS A 92 0.68 1.19 -7.43
N ARG A 93 -0.16 0.44 -6.73
CA ARG A 93 0.29 -0.56 -5.75
C ARG A 93 0.72 -1.84 -6.44
N THR A 94 1.93 -2.26 -6.14
CA THR A 94 2.57 -3.45 -6.71
C THR A 94 3.30 -4.24 -5.63
N TYR A 95 3.20 -5.55 -5.70
CA TYR A 95 3.99 -6.43 -4.85
C TYR A 95 5.27 -6.84 -5.57
N LEU A 96 6.39 -6.45 -5.03
CA LEU A 96 7.71 -6.83 -5.54
C LEU A 96 8.12 -8.17 -4.92
N ALA A 97 7.76 -9.27 -5.59
CA ALA A 97 7.95 -10.62 -5.07
C ALA A 97 9.42 -10.96 -4.77
N GLU A 98 10.36 -10.45 -5.58
CA GLU A 98 11.81 -10.66 -5.38
C GLU A 98 12.33 -10.06 -4.07
N TYR A 99 11.66 -8.99 -3.59
CA TYR A 99 12.06 -8.26 -2.39
C TYR A 99 11.12 -8.46 -1.21
N GLY A 100 9.99 -9.14 -1.43
CA GLY A 100 8.96 -9.36 -0.41
C GLY A 100 8.32 -8.08 0.09
N LYS A 101 8.18 -7.06 -0.77
CA LYS A 101 7.70 -5.72 -0.41
C LYS A 101 6.51 -5.28 -1.24
N TYR A 102 5.59 -4.60 -0.57
CA TYR A 102 4.55 -3.82 -1.24
C TYR A 102 5.05 -2.40 -1.46
N VAL A 103 4.96 -1.93 -2.68
CA VAL A 103 5.33 -0.56 -3.03
C VAL A 103 4.18 0.15 -3.74
N GLU A 104 4.14 1.45 -3.55
CA GLU A 104 3.32 2.36 -4.32
C GLU A 104 4.23 3.08 -5.30
N GLU A 105 4.02 2.81 -6.59
CA GLU A 105 4.88 3.24 -7.69
C GLU A 105 4.24 4.35 -8.48
N SER A 106 5.00 5.40 -8.74
CA SER A 106 4.64 6.46 -9.68
C SER A 106 5.75 6.63 -10.70
N ILE A 107 5.40 6.61 -11.99
CA ILE A 107 6.33 6.74 -13.10
C ILE A 107 5.93 7.95 -13.94
N LEU A 108 6.84 8.88 -14.08
CA LEU A 108 6.69 10.13 -14.82
C LEU A 108 7.68 10.16 -15.98
N TYR A 109 7.24 10.61 -17.15
CA TYR A 109 8.13 10.83 -18.28
C TYR A 109 8.31 12.30 -18.56
N ASP A 110 9.54 12.78 -18.46
CA ASP A 110 9.93 14.13 -18.83
C ASP A 110 10.42 14.14 -20.26
N LYS A 111 9.61 14.70 -21.15
CA LYS A 111 9.90 14.79 -22.60
C LYS A 111 10.99 15.79 -22.93
N GLU A 112 11.20 16.80 -22.09
CA GLU A 112 12.20 17.85 -22.34
C GLU A 112 13.62 17.30 -22.08
N TYR A 113 13.77 16.55 -20.99
CA TYR A 113 15.06 15.96 -20.61
C TYR A 113 15.22 14.50 -21.05
N HIS A 114 14.21 13.90 -21.70
CA HIS A 114 14.22 12.49 -22.12
C HIS A 114 14.51 11.52 -20.99
N LEU A 115 13.89 11.77 -19.83
CA LEU A 115 14.08 11.00 -18.61
C LEU A 115 12.76 10.43 -18.08
N LEU A 116 12.83 9.20 -17.56
CA LEU A 116 11.77 8.64 -16.74
C LEU A 116 12.16 8.76 -15.27
N VAL A 117 11.23 9.23 -14.47
CA VAL A 117 11.40 9.35 -13.01
C VAL A 117 10.44 8.38 -12.34
N CYS A 118 10.97 7.41 -11.61
CA CYS A 118 10.21 6.46 -10.82
C CYS A 118 10.33 6.82 -9.34
N ILE A 119 9.18 6.96 -8.70
CA ILE A 119 9.08 7.18 -7.25
C ILE A 119 8.46 5.92 -6.64
N LEU A 120 9.15 5.35 -5.66
CA LEU A 120 8.74 4.14 -4.94
C LEU A 120 8.50 4.47 -3.46
N ARG A 121 7.31 4.24 -2.97
CA ARG A 121 6.99 4.31 -1.55
C ARG A 121 6.80 2.89 -1.00
N ASP A 122 7.59 2.52 0.00
CA ASP A 122 7.41 1.23 0.70
C ASP A 122 6.16 1.31 1.58
N VAL A 123 5.16 0.52 1.25
CA VAL A 123 3.87 0.43 1.95
C VAL A 123 3.64 -0.95 2.58
N THR A 124 4.72 -1.73 2.73
CA THR A 124 4.67 -3.10 3.25
C THR A 124 4.01 -3.18 4.62
N GLU A 125 4.39 -2.28 5.53
CA GLU A 125 3.81 -2.28 6.87
C GLU A 125 2.31 -1.89 6.85
N GLU A 126 1.94 -0.92 6.01
CA GLU A 126 0.54 -0.50 5.84
C GLU A 126 -0.32 -1.67 5.32
N GLU A 127 0.15 -2.40 4.32
CA GLU A 127 -0.56 -3.57 3.77
C GLU A 127 -0.64 -4.72 4.79
N ASN A 128 0.44 -5.01 5.51
CA ASN A 128 0.45 -6.04 6.56
C ASN A 128 -0.55 -5.72 7.69
N GLN A 129 -0.63 -4.46 8.10
CA GLN A 129 -1.61 -4.02 9.11
C GLN A 129 -3.03 -4.10 8.59
N LYS A 130 -3.27 -3.76 7.33
CA LYS A 130 -4.57 -3.90 6.68
C LYS A 130 -5.01 -5.36 6.63
N GLU A 131 -4.13 -6.27 6.20
CA GLU A 131 -4.40 -7.72 6.18
C GLU A 131 -4.71 -8.27 7.58
N LYS A 132 -3.96 -7.85 8.60
CA LYS A 132 -4.22 -8.23 10.00
C LYS A 132 -5.60 -7.77 10.46
N LYS A 133 -5.97 -6.51 10.17
CA LYS A 133 -7.30 -5.98 10.51
C LYS A 133 -8.42 -6.75 9.80
N GLU A 134 -8.25 -7.06 8.52
CA GLU A 134 -9.22 -7.83 7.74
C GLU A 134 -9.38 -9.25 8.30
N LYS A 135 -8.29 -9.93 8.67
CA LYS A 135 -8.34 -11.25 9.32
C LYS A 135 -9.05 -11.21 10.67
N ILE A 136 -8.75 -10.23 11.51
CA ILE A 136 -9.40 -10.04 12.82
C ILE A 136 -10.89 -9.78 12.62
N SER A 137 -11.26 -8.91 11.69
CA SER A 137 -12.65 -8.61 11.36
C SER A 137 -13.41 -9.87 10.91
N HIS A 138 -12.80 -10.65 10.01
CA HIS A 138 -13.39 -11.92 9.52
C HIS A 138 -13.57 -12.94 10.63
N GLN A 139 -12.58 -13.13 11.51
CA GLN A 139 -12.66 -14.00 12.66
C GLN A 139 -13.73 -13.55 13.66
N THR A 140 -13.87 -12.24 13.86
CA THR A 140 -14.90 -11.66 14.73
C THR A 140 -16.29 -11.95 14.20
N VAL A 141 -16.53 -11.82 12.90
CA VAL A 141 -17.79 -12.16 12.25
C VAL A 141 -18.09 -13.65 12.40
N GLU A 142 -17.13 -14.54 12.15
CA GLU A 142 -17.31 -15.99 12.32
C GLU A 142 -17.65 -16.37 13.75
N ILE A 143 -17.00 -15.75 14.74
CA ILE A 143 -17.30 -15.99 16.17
C ILE A 143 -18.71 -15.52 16.50
N ALA A 144 -19.10 -14.33 16.02
CA ALA A 144 -20.45 -13.80 16.22
C ALA A 144 -21.51 -14.72 15.61
N ASP A 145 -21.30 -15.22 14.40
CA ASP A 145 -22.21 -16.17 13.74
C ASP A 145 -22.35 -17.46 14.54
N ARG A 146 -21.26 -18.03 15.06
CA ARG A 146 -21.30 -19.23 15.91
C ARG A 146 -22.07 -19.00 17.21
N VAL A 147 -21.90 -17.84 17.84
CA VAL A 147 -22.61 -17.47 19.06
C VAL A 147 -24.12 -17.37 18.78
N VAL A 148 -24.49 -16.70 17.68
CA VAL A 148 -25.91 -16.61 17.27
C VAL A 148 -26.51 -17.99 16.99
N ASP A 149 -25.81 -18.83 16.22
CA ASP A 149 -26.26 -20.19 15.90
C ASP A 149 -26.44 -21.04 17.15
N ASN A 150 -25.52 -20.97 18.12
CA ASN A 150 -25.64 -21.65 19.39
C ASN A 150 -26.83 -21.14 20.20
N GLN A 151 -27.06 -19.84 20.27
CA GLN A 151 -28.20 -19.24 20.96
C GLN A 151 -29.51 -19.66 20.31
N MET A 152 -29.58 -19.69 18.98
CA MET A 152 -30.78 -20.14 18.25
C MET A 152 -31.09 -21.62 18.54
N ARG A 153 -30.06 -22.48 18.60
CA ARG A 153 -30.23 -23.89 18.98
C ARG A 153 -30.79 -24.05 20.39
N ILE A 154 -30.22 -23.31 21.35
CA ILE A 154 -30.69 -23.31 22.74
C ILE A 154 -32.15 -22.83 22.83
N VAL A 155 -32.51 -21.76 22.12
CA VAL A 155 -33.87 -21.25 22.06
C VAL A 155 -34.82 -22.31 21.49
N GLN A 156 -34.43 -23.03 20.43
CA GLN A 156 -35.23 -24.11 19.85
C GLN A 156 -35.39 -25.30 20.81
N GLU A 157 -34.33 -25.67 21.53
CA GLU A 157 -34.39 -26.71 22.54
C GLU A 157 -35.34 -26.34 23.69
N ILE A 158 -35.26 -25.10 24.18
CA ILE A 158 -36.17 -24.60 25.24
C ILE A 158 -37.60 -24.56 24.71
N ALA A 159 -37.84 -24.09 23.50
CA ALA A 159 -39.16 -24.06 22.90
C ALA A 159 -39.77 -25.46 22.75
N SER A 160 -38.94 -26.44 22.35
CA SER A 160 -39.35 -27.84 22.25
C SER A 160 -39.74 -28.41 23.64
N LEU A 161 -38.93 -28.18 24.66
CA LEU A 161 -39.22 -28.59 26.02
C LEU A 161 -40.47 -27.94 26.58
N LEU A 162 -40.67 -26.66 26.36
CA LEU A 162 -41.89 -25.94 26.77
C LEU A 162 -43.12 -26.49 26.04
N GLY A 163 -42.99 -26.80 24.75
CA GLY A 163 -44.04 -27.41 23.96
C GLY A 163 -44.45 -28.82 24.50
N GLU A 164 -43.47 -29.65 24.81
CA GLU A 164 -43.71 -30.97 25.45
C GLU A 164 -44.38 -30.82 26.81
N THR A 165 -43.85 -29.95 27.65
CA THR A 165 -44.43 -29.68 28.98
C THR A 165 -45.86 -29.15 28.88
N ALA A 166 -46.12 -28.25 27.94
CA ALA A 166 -47.47 -27.73 27.71
C ALA A 166 -48.42 -28.82 27.21
N ALA A 167 -47.94 -29.72 26.32
CA ALA A 167 -48.73 -30.84 25.83
C ALA A 167 -49.02 -31.85 26.95
N GLU A 168 -48.05 -32.19 27.78
CA GLU A 168 -48.24 -33.07 28.97
C GLU A 168 -49.20 -32.45 29.95
N THR A 169 -49.08 -31.19 30.25
CA THR A 169 -50.00 -30.46 31.13
C THR A 169 -51.42 -30.46 30.56
N LYS A 170 -51.57 -30.26 29.26
CA LYS A 170 -52.87 -30.33 28.58
C LYS A 170 -53.51 -31.73 28.71
N ILE A 171 -52.72 -32.77 28.50
CA ILE A 171 -53.15 -34.15 28.62
C ILE A 171 -53.60 -34.43 30.09
N ALA A 172 -52.80 -34.03 31.08
CA ALA A 172 -53.12 -34.18 32.48
C ALA A 172 -54.42 -33.47 32.91
N LEU A 173 -54.55 -32.19 32.39
CA LEU A 173 -55.82 -31.46 32.66
C LEU A 173 -57.01 -32.07 31.97
N THR A 174 -56.89 -32.65 30.80
CA THR A 174 -57.97 -33.37 30.09
C THR A 174 -58.37 -34.61 30.84
N LYS A 175 -57.39 -35.39 31.28
CA LYS A 175 -57.69 -36.62 32.14
C LYS A 175 -58.39 -36.27 33.45
N LEU A 176 -57.94 -35.17 34.08
CA LEU A 176 -58.59 -34.67 35.29
C LEU A 176 -60.05 -34.24 35.03
N LYS A 177 -60.28 -33.55 33.95
CA LYS A 177 -61.59 -33.09 33.51
C LYS A 177 -62.54 -34.29 33.22
N GLU A 178 -62.02 -35.29 32.51
CA GLU A 178 -62.78 -36.51 32.24
C GLU A 178 -63.15 -37.30 33.57
N SER A 179 -62.21 -37.36 34.50
CA SER A 179 -62.46 -37.96 35.82
C SER A 179 -63.55 -37.24 36.62
N ILE A 180 -63.66 -35.95 36.52
CA ILE A 180 -64.68 -35.11 37.17
C ILE A 180 -66.05 -35.27 36.51
N SER A 181 -66.11 -35.45 35.19
CA SER A 181 -67.36 -35.56 34.45
C SER A 181 -68.00 -36.92 34.50
N ASP A 182 -67.29 -37.98 34.99
CA ASP A 182 -67.78 -39.33 35.18
C ASP A 182 -68.43 -39.54 36.58
N GLU A 183 -68.40 -38.50 37.42
CA GLU A 183 -69.17 -38.47 38.68
C GLU A 183 -70.52 -37.79 38.44
#